data_da16b4b4b3df5de394fa3f463cc1ea27
#
_entry.id   da16b4b4b3df5de394fa3f463cc1ea27
#
_cell.length_a   1.000
_cell.length_b   1.000
_cell.length_c   1.000
_cell.angle_alpha   90.00
_cell.angle_beta   90.00
_cell.angle_gamma   90.00
#
_symmetry.space_group_name_H-M   'P 1'
#
loop_
_entity.id
_entity.type
_entity.pdbx_description
1 polymer ?
#
loop_
_entity_poly.entity_id
_entity_poly.type
_entity_poly.pdbx_seq_one_letter_code
_entity_poly.pdbx_strand_id
1 'polypeptide(L)'
;MMKANFKKNIAFLSLLFFAVFAFCSCSSDEEITNSDANSELVKEATDYLNGEIVLSTNATMNGVNKTLLPEGCPTKFKFEWSKTDAQTFTISLLDFTVGNMGMIINFKCDVKTMVLNSWEQKEYTGDGWIKFKGEDGSVWGTDTDGSASSAKGSSVQGYYNAKTHEIQFI
;
A
#
# COMPACT_ATOMS: atom_id res chain seq x y z
N MET A 1 26.93 55.53 -21.65
CA MET A 1 25.45 55.57 -21.50
C MET A 1 24.87 54.16 -21.51
N MET A 2 25.35 53.32 -20.59
CA MET A 2 24.98 51.89 -20.53
C MET A 2 24.83 51.35 -19.09
N LYS A 3 24.25 52.14 -18.19
CA LYS A 3 24.05 51.72 -16.77
C LYS A 3 22.59 51.69 -16.30
N ALA A 4 21.63 52.08 -17.12
CA ALA A 4 20.25 52.16 -16.70
C ALA A 4 19.42 50.88 -16.94
N ASN A 5 19.85 49.99 -17.84
CA ASN A 5 19.07 48.80 -18.20
C ASN A 5 19.43 47.59 -17.32
N PHE A 6 20.58 47.57 -16.66
CA PHE A 6 21.00 46.44 -15.83
C PHE A 6 20.22 46.37 -14.51
N LYS A 7 19.86 47.51 -13.91
CA LYS A 7 19.04 47.54 -12.68
C LYS A 7 17.60 47.09 -12.90
N LYS A 8 17.02 47.36 -14.07
CA LYS A 8 15.65 46.93 -14.38
C LYS A 8 15.57 45.40 -14.61
N ASN A 9 16.60 44.84 -15.21
CA ASN A 9 16.61 43.40 -15.48
C ASN A 9 16.86 42.58 -14.21
N ILE A 10 17.63 43.11 -13.26
CA ILE A 10 17.87 42.46 -11.95
C ILE A 10 16.60 42.50 -11.11
N ALA A 11 15.85 43.62 -11.12
CA ALA A 11 14.58 43.70 -10.40
C ALA A 11 13.52 42.76 -11.00
N PHE A 12 13.52 42.58 -12.32
CA PHE A 12 12.58 41.66 -13.00
C PHE A 12 12.97 40.19 -12.75
N LEU A 13 14.28 39.89 -12.73
CA LEU A 13 14.79 38.56 -12.42
C LEU A 13 14.54 38.18 -10.96
N SER A 14 14.65 39.11 -10.01
CA SER A 14 14.35 38.87 -8.61
C SER A 14 12.84 38.67 -8.37
N LEU A 15 11.97 39.36 -9.13
CA LEU A 15 10.54 39.19 -9.04
C LEU A 15 10.09 37.82 -9.62
N LEU A 16 10.75 37.35 -10.68
CA LEU A 16 10.51 36.05 -11.25
C LEU A 16 10.99 34.92 -10.30
N PHE A 17 12.10 35.14 -9.60
CA PHE A 17 12.61 34.19 -8.62
C PHE A 17 11.71 34.08 -7.39
N PHE A 18 11.11 35.19 -6.94
CA PHE A 18 10.13 35.19 -5.85
C PHE A 18 8.81 34.54 -6.25
N ALA A 19 8.38 34.68 -7.51
CA ALA A 19 7.16 34.04 -8.01
C ALA A 19 7.32 32.50 -8.10
N VAL A 20 8.51 32.00 -8.42
CA VAL A 20 8.79 30.55 -8.46
C VAL A 20 8.83 29.95 -7.06
N PHE A 21 9.29 30.71 -6.05
CA PHE A 21 9.26 30.23 -4.65
C PHE A 21 7.86 30.27 -4.02
N ALA A 22 6.96 31.10 -4.52
CA ALA A 22 5.58 31.16 -4.00
C ALA A 22 4.70 29.99 -4.49
N PHE A 23 5.10 29.26 -5.54
CA PHE A 23 4.41 28.06 -6.01
C PHE A 23 4.98 26.74 -5.42
N CYS A 24 6.07 26.79 -4.66
CA CYS A 24 6.62 25.63 -3.93
C CYS A 24 6.14 25.55 -2.48
N SER A 25 5.19 26.36 -2.07
CA SER A 25 4.61 26.33 -0.73
C SER A 25 3.19 25.81 -0.79
N CYS A 26 2.97 24.68 -0.23
CA CYS A 26 1.73 23.92 -0.05
C CYS A 26 1.37 22.95 -1.18
N SER A 27 2.17 21.91 -1.38
CA SER A 27 1.54 20.62 -1.54
C SER A 27 1.24 20.12 -0.13
N SER A 28 -0.02 20.15 0.26
CA SER A 28 -0.47 19.48 1.48
C SER A 28 -0.05 18.02 1.37
N ASP A 29 0.56 17.45 2.41
CA ASP A 29 0.94 16.03 2.47
C ASP A 29 -0.24 15.08 2.13
N GLU A 30 -1.47 15.56 2.17
CA GLU A 30 -2.69 14.83 1.83
C GLU A 30 -2.84 14.53 0.33
N GLU A 31 -2.38 15.40 -0.59
CA GLU A 31 -2.46 15.12 -2.04
C GLU A 31 -1.49 14.03 -2.48
N ILE A 32 -0.34 13.91 -1.84
CA ILE A 32 0.66 12.87 -2.17
C ILE A 32 0.21 11.49 -1.69
N THR A 33 -0.55 11.42 -0.58
CA THR A 33 -0.99 10.15 0.00
C THR A 33 -2.06 9.43 -0.81
N ASN A 34 -2.75 10.14 -1.73
CA ASN A 34 -3.81 9.59 -2.57
C ASN A 34 -3.41 9.47 -4.05
N SER A 35 -2.18 9.79 -4.41
CA SER A 35 -1.70 9.66 -5.79
C SER A 35 -1.54 8.18 -6.15
N ASP A 36 -1.88 7.85 -7.40
CA ASP A 36 -1.73 6.52 -7.94
C ASP A 36 -0.25 6.07 -7.90
N ALA A 37 -0.01 4.80 -7.66
CA ALA A 37 1.33 4.23 -7.69
C ALA A 37 1.94 4.30 -9.10
N ASN A 38 3.27 4.22 -9.17
CA ASN A 38 3.99 4.18 -10.44
C ASN A 38 3.50 2.98 -11.29
N SER A 39 3.06 3.27 -12.52
CA SER A 39 2.44 2.27 -13.40
C SER A 39 3.38 1.12 -13.80
N GLU A 40 4.69 1.34 -13.87
CA GLU A 40 5.66 0.28 -14.14
C GLU A 40 5.77 -0.68 -12.96
N LEU A 41 5.82 -0.14 -11.73
CA LEU A 41 5.84 -0.95 -10.51
C LEU A 41 4.54 -1.73 -10.33
N VAL A 42 3.39 -1.12 -10.66
CA VAL A 42 2.10 -1.80 -10.62
C VAL A 42 2.04 -2.93 -11.62
N LYS A 43 2.57 -2.74 -12.83
CA LYS A 43 2.66 -3.80 -13.83
C LYS A 43 3.55 -4.96 -13.34
N GLU A 44 4.72 -4.68 -12.78
CA GLU A 44 5.58 -5.70 -12.18
C GLU A 44 4.86 -6.44 -11.03
N ALA A 45 4.13 -5.69 -10.19
CA ALA A 45 3.33 -6.29 -9.12
C ALA A 45 2.24 -7.22 -9.70
N THR A 46 1.57 -6.83 -10.78
CA THR A 46 0.54 -7.63 -11.43
C THR A 46 1.08 -8.95 -11.98
N ASP A 47 2.31 -8.94 -12.48
CA ASP A 47 2.95 -10.16 -13.02
C ASP A 47 3.25 -11.18 -11.91
N TYR A 48 3.49 -10.73 -10.69
CA TYR A 48 3.84 -11.57 -9.55
C TYR A 48 2.69 -11.87 -8.60
N LEU A 49 1.92 -10.84 -8.20
CA LEU A 49 0.76 -10.96 -7.33
C LEU A 49 -0.49 -11.20 -8.18
N ASN A 50 -0.67 -12.40 -8.71
CA ASN A 50 -1.83 -12.75 -9.53
C ASN A 50 -2.27 -14.17 -9.25
N GLY A 51 -3.58 -14.36 -9.05
CA GLY A 51 -4.14 -15.67 -8.72
C GLY A 51 -3.90 -16.07 -7.25
N GLU A 52 -3.89 -17.37 -7.00
CA GLU A 52 -3.65 -17.91 -5.66
C GLU A 52 -2.15 -18.03 -5.39
N ILE A 53 -1.71 -17.47 -4.26
CA ILE A 53 -0.32 -17.47 -3.82
C ILE A 53 -0.28 -17.93 -2.37
N VAL A 54 0.65 -18.83 -2.06
CA VAL A 54 0.92 -19.27 -0.68
C VAL A 54 2.13 -18.48 -0.17
N LEU A 55 1.93 -17.70 0.88
CA LEU A 55 2.96 -16.90 1.52
C LEU A 55 3.34 -17.50 2.86
N SER A 56 4.63 -17.51 3.18
CA SER A 56 5.10 -17.68 4.55
C SER A 56 4.79 -16.43 5.35
N THR A 57 4.08 -16.57 6.46
CA THR A 57 3.61 -15.41 7.22
C THR A 57 4.20 -15.35 8.62
N ASN A 58 4.61 -14.15 9.03
CA ASN A 58 4.97 -13.82 10.39
C ASN A 58 4.09 -12.68 10.88
N ALA A 59 3.63 -12.75 12.11
CA ALA A 59 2.86 -11.67 12.74
C ALA A 59 3.71 -10.97 13.79
N THR A 60 3.73 -9.63 13.75
CA THR A 60 4.37 -8.80 14.78
C THR A 60 3.36 -7.81 15.37
N MET A 61 3.51 -7.51 16.64
CA MET A 61 2.76 -6.47 17.32
C MET A 61 3.73 -5.64 18.18
N ASN A 62 3.79 -4.32 17.92
CA ASN A 62 4.73 -3.43 18.60
C ASN A 62 6.19 -3.91 18.51
N GLY A 63 6.62 -4.39 17.34
CA GLY A 63 7.97 -4.90 17.11
C GLY A 63 8.28 -6.25 17.77
N VAL A 64 7.31 -6.86 18.45
CA VAL A 64 7.47 -8.18 19.08
C VAL A 64 6.81 -9.25 18.22
N ASN A 65 7.54 -10.33 17.92
CA ASN A 65 6.97 -11.48 17.21
C ASN A 65 5.83 -12.09 18.05
N LYS A 66 4.64 -12.08 17.48
CA LYS A 66 3.39 -12.63 18.04
C LYS A 66 2.85 -13.76 17.18
N THR A 67 3.65 -14.30 16.29
CA THR A 67 3.27 -15.44 15.48
C THR A 67 2.91 -16.62 16.38
N LEU A 68 1.63 -16.95 16.42
CA LEU A 68 1.11 -18.14 17.10
C LEU A 68 1.25 -19.41 16.24
N LEU A 69 1.66 -19.20 15.00
CA LEU A 69 1.86 -20.25 14.00
C LEU A 69 3.33 -20.62 13.98
N PRO A 70 3.69 -21.86 13.64
CA PRO A 70 5.07 -22.23 13.39
C PRO A 70 5.71 -21.27 12.38
N GLU A 71 7.00 -21.00 12.53
CA GLU A 71 7.73 -20.18 11.57
C GLU A 71 7.54 -20.73 10.16
N GLY A 72 7.26 -19.83 9.20
CA GLY A 72 6.99 -20.21 7.82
C GLY A 72 5.62 -20.83 7.57
N CYS A 73 4.65 -20.65 8.48
CA CYS A 73 3.29 -21.15 8.27
C CYS A 73 2.73 -20.65 6.94
N PRO A 74 2.35 -21.54 6.03
CA PRO A 74 1.80 -21.15 4.74
C PRO A 74 0.40 -20.57 4.90
N THR A 75 0.19 -19.40 4.36
CA THR A 75 -1.11 -18.73 4.30
C THR A 75 -1.49 -18.49 2.85
N LYS A 76 -2.68 -18.90 2.48
CA LYS A 76 -3.17 -18.78 1.11
C LYS A 76 -3.85 -17.42 0.90
N PHE A 77 -3.32 -16.65 -0.02
CA PHE A 77 -3.92 -15.43 -0.53
C PHE A 77 -4.34 -15.59 -1.98
N LYS A 78 -5.31 -14.79 -2.40
CA LYS A 78 -5.69 -14.64 -3.81
C LYS A 78 -5.69 -13.16 -4.16
N PHE A 79 -5.06 -12.84 -5.29
CA PHE A 79 -4.97 -11.50 -5.86
C PHE A 79 -5.67 -11.49 -7.22
N GLU A 80 -6.63 -10.60 -7.40
CA GLU A 80 -7.42 -10.49 -8.64
C GLU A 80 -7.41 -9.04 -9.12
N TRP A 81 -6.55 -8.74 -10.09
CA TRP A 81 -6.44 -7.40 -10.64
C TRP A 81 -7.63 -7.01 -11.50
N SER A 82 -8.06 -5.75 -11.37
CA SER A 82 -9.15 -5.20 -12.16
C SER A 82 -8.74 -5.10 -13.64
N LYS A 83 -9.67 -5.42 -14.52
CA LYS A 83 -9.49 -5.28 -15.97
C LYS A 83 -9.74 -3.86 -16.47
N THR A 84 -10.36 -3.02 -15.65
CA THR A 84 -10.78 -1.66 -16.01
C THR A 84 -9.96 -0.58 -15.34
N ASP A 85 -9.31 -0.89 -14.23
CA ASP A 85 -8.44 0.03 -13.49
C ASP A 85 -7.18 -0.72 -13.03
N ALA A 86 -6.06 -0.44 -13.68
CA ALA A 86 -4.77 -1.09 -13.37
C ALA A 86 -4.25 -0.81 -11.95
N GLN A 87 -4.79 0.20 -11.27
CA GLN A 87 -4.41 0.57 -9.90
C GLN A 87 -5.21 -0.20 -8.84
N THR A 88 -6.18 -1.02 -9.24
CA THR A 88 -7.05 -1.72 -8.28
C THR A 88 -6.96 -3.23 -8.41
N PHE A 89 -7.04 -3.90 -7.28
CA PHE A 89 -7.15 -5.36 -7.22
C PHE A 89 -7.96 -5.78 -6.00
N THR A 90 -8.52 -6.98 -6.05
CA THR A 90 -9.13 -7.64 -4.90
C THR A 90 -8.10 -8.53 -4.23
N ILE A 91 -7.94 -8.39 -2.91
CA ILE A 91 -7.18 -9.32 -2.08
C ILE A 91 -8.14 -10.21 -1.29
N SER A 92 -7.85 -11.51 -1.27
CA SER A 92 -8.57 -12.46 -0.43
C SER A 92 -7.58 -13.28 0.40
N LEU A 93 -7.91 -13.49 1.67
CA LEU A 93 -7.30 -14.49 2.53
C LEU A 93 -8.24 -15.70 2.55
N LEU A 94 -7.71 -16.89 2.28
CA LEU A 94 -8.51 -18.08 2.07
C LEU A 94 -8.24 -19.13 3.15
N ASP A 95 -9.31 -19.58 3.82
CA ASP A 95 -9.31 -20.68 4.77
C ASP A 95 -8.18 -20.62 5.83
N PHE A 96 -7.94 -19.40 6.33
CA PHE A 96 -6.94 -19.18 7.35
C PHE A 96 -7.38 -19.79 8.68
N THR A 97 -6.54 -20.66 9.23
CA THR A 97 -6.79 -21.30 10.52
C THR A 97 -5.78 -20.81 11.55
N VAL A 98 -6.27 -20.47 12.74
CA VAL A 98 -5.42 -20.03 13.86
C VAL A 98 -5.07 -21.24 14.73
N GLY A 99 -3.96 -21.89 14.43
CA GLY A 99 -3.48 -23.04 15.18
C GLY A 99 -4.54 -24.14 15.33
N ASN A 100 -4.67 -24.71 16.53
CA ASN A 100 -5.66 -25.76 16.82
C ASN A 100 -6.99 -25.21 17.35
N MET A 101 -7.30 -23.94 17.14
CA MET A 101 -8.52 -23.30 17.68
C MET A 101 -9.80 -23.71 16.95
N GLY A 102 -9.69 -24.39 15.80
CA GLY A 102 -10.85 -24.82 15.01
C GLY A 102 -11.57 -23.68 14.28
N MET A 103 -11.06 -22.44 14.41
CA MET A 103 -11.61 -21.28 13.74
C MET A 103 -11.05 -21.20 12.32
N ILE A 104 -11.92 -20.94 11.35
CA ILE A 104 -11.57 -20.68 9.96
C ILE A 104 -11.94 -19.23 9.64
N ILE A 105 -11.00 -18.48 9.10
CA ILE A 105 -11.19 -17.07 8.73
C ILE A 105 -10.93 -16.90 7.24
N ASN A 106 -11.87 -16.27 6.57
CA ASN A 106 -11.71 -15.76 5.23
C ASN A 106 -11.89 -14.24 5.25
N PHE A 107 -11.16 -13.56 4.37
CA PHE A 107 -11.25 -12.11 4.20
C PHE A 107 -11.23 -11.77 2.72
N LYS A 108 -11.94 -10.72 2.34
CA LYS A 108 -11.91 -10.17 0.98
C LYS A 108 -12.08 -8.67 1.03
N CYS A 109 -11.24 -7.95 0.29
CA CYS A 109 -11.31 -6.49 0.19
C CYS A 109 -10.81 -6.03 -1.18
N ASP A 110 -11.49 -5.06 -1.76
CA ASP A 110 -10.99 -4.34 -2.92
C ASP A 110 -10.04 -3.25 -2.44
N VAL A 111 -8.87 -3.18 -3.06
CA VAL A 111 -7.80 -2.27 -2.68
C VAL A 111 -7.33 -1.45 -3.87
N LYS A 112 -6.83 -0.26 -3.58
CA LYS A 112 -6.19 0.63 -4.55
C LYS A 112 -4.71 0.79 -4.21
N THR A 113 -3.86 0.75 -5.25
CA THR A 113 -2.43 1.06 -5.11
C THR A 113 -2.21 2.56 -5.11
N MET A 114 -1.22 3.02 -4.38
CA MET A 114 -0.86 4.42 -4.26
C MET A 114 0.62 4.59 -3.97
N VAL A 115 1.13 5.80 -4.11
CA VAL A 115 2.51 6.14 -3.72
C VAL A 115 2.63 6.17 -2.19
N LEU A 116 3.84 5.92 -1.70
CA LEU A 116 4.18 6.09 -0.30
C LEU A 116 4.29 7.59 0.03
N ASN A 117 3.78 7.98 1.20
CA ASN A 117 3.99 9.32 1.71
C ASN A 117 5.44 9.51 2.21
N SER A 118 5.80 10.73 2.59
CA SER A 118 7.17 11.08 3.02
C SER A 118 7.63 10.37 4.31
N TRP A 119 6.71 9.92 5.16
CA TRP A 119 7.03 9.16 6.37
C TRP A 119 7.24 7.69 6.05
N GLU A 120 6.35 7.12 5.24
CA GLU A 120 6.44 5.73 4.78
C GLU A 120 7.73 5.48 3.97
N GLN A 121 8.18 6.45 3.15
CA GLN A 121 9.44 6.38 2.42
C GLN A 121 10.68 6.30 3.31
N LYS A 122 10.60 6.75 4.57
CA LYS A 122 11.69 6.60 5.54
C LYS A 122 11.77 5.20 6.14
N GLU A 123 10.66 4.50 6.19
CA GLU A 123 10.53 3.14 6.70
C GLU A 123 10.77 2.13 5.58
N TYR A 124 10.08 2.31 4.47
CA TYR A 124 10.18 1.47 3.27
C TYR A 124 11.21 2.07 2.30
N THR A 125 12.48 1.89 2.63
CA THR A 125 13.61 2.48 1.87
C THR A 125 13.93 1.67 0.61
N GLY A 126 14.49 2.34 -0.40
CA GLY A 126 14.85 1.73 -1.68
C GLY A 126 13.74 1.80 -2.71
N ASP A 127 14.06 1.32 -3.91
CA ASP A 127 13.15 1.35 -5.05
C ASP A 127 12.17 0.18 -5.02
N GLY A 128 11.03 0.37 -5.63
CA GLY A 128 10.09 -0.72 -5.91
C GLY A 128 8.88 -0.80 -4.96
N TRP A 129 8.83 0.00 -3.91
CA TRP A 129 7.71 -0.02 -2.97
C TRP A 129 6.48 0.68 -3.51
N ILE A 130 5.35 -0.01 -3.41
CA ILE A 130 3.99 0.53 -3.59
C ILE A 130 3.19 0.25 -2.32
N LYS A 131 2.30 1.18 -1.98
CA LYS A 131 1.30 1.01 -0.92
C LYS A 131 0.01 0.54 -1.55
N PHE A 132 -0.78 -0.23 -0.82
CA PHE A 132 -2.16 -0.52 -1.16
C PHE A 132 -3.06 -0.36 0.06
N LYS A 133 -4.28 0.11 -0.17
CA LYS A 133 -5.29 0.30 0.89
C LYS A 133 -6.67 -0.04 0.36
N GLY A 134 -7.48 -0.67 1.19
CA GLY A 134 -8.89 -0.93 0.95
C GLY A 134 -9.71 -0.80 2.22
N GLU A 135 -10.98 -0.47 2.03
CA GLU A 135 -11.99 -0.33 3.08
C GLU A 135 -13.24 -1.11 2.68
N ASP A 136 -14.16 -1.28 3.60
CA ASP A 136 -15.43 -2.02 3.38
C ASP A 136 -15.27 -3.50 3.00
N GLY A 137 -14.14 -4.09 3.38
CA GLY A 137 -13.89 -5.52 3.22
C GLY A 137 -14.88 -6.37 4.01
N SER A 138 -14.95 -7.63 3.64
CA SER A 138 -15.80 -8.65 4.29
C SER A 138 -14.94 -9.73 4.92
N VAL A 139 -15.32 -10.15 6.11
CA VAL A 139 -14.75 -11.30 6.82
C VAL A 139 -15.85 -12.33 6.98
N TRP A 140 -15.55 -13.61 6.79
CA TRP A 140 -16.49 -14.72 7.06
C TRP A 140 -15.71 -15.98 7.42
N GLY A 141 -16.38 -16.90 8.07
CA GLY A 141 -15.76 -18.15 8.47
C GLY A 141 -16.58 -18.95 9.45
N THR A 142 -15.90 -19.82 10.17
CA THR A 142 -16.45 -20.61 11.28
C THR A 142 -15.76 -20.23 12.58
N ASP A 143 -16.55 -20.09 13.64
CA ASP A 143 -16.07 -19.85 14.99
C ASP A 143 -15.60 -21.15 15.66
N THR A 144 -15.02 -21.05 16.84
CA THR A 144 -14.49 -22.19 17.61
C THR A 144 -15.53 -23.24 17.97
N ASP A 145 -16.80 -22.85 18.04
CA ASP A 145 -17.95 -23.76 18.27
C ASP A 145 -18.54 -24.34 16.98
N GLY A 146 -17.96 -24.02 15.82
CA GLY A 146 -18.41 -24.45 14.51
C GLY A 146 -19.54 -23.59 13.92
N SER A 147 -19.98 -22.54 14.61
CA SER A 147 -20.99 -21.63 14.09
C SER A 147 -20.41 -20.75 12.98
N ALA A 148 -21.23 -20.43 11.95
CA ALA A 148 -20.85 -19.51 10.90
C ALA A 148 -20.89 -18.07 11.41
N SER A 149 -19.85 -17.29 11.08
CA SER A 149 -19.75 -15.87 11.39
C SER A 149 -19.42 -15.04 10.15
N SER A 150 -19.89 -13.79 10.12
CA SER A 150 -19.54 -12.85 9.07
C SER A 150 -19.60 -11.40 9.56
N ALA A 151 -18.73 -10.56 9.03
CA ALA A 151 -18.69 -9.13 9.31
C ALA A 151 -18.33 -8.35 8.04
N LYS A 152 -18.73 -7.08 8.00
CA LYS A 152 -18.37 -6.11 6.93
C LYS A 152 -17.69 -4.89 7.54
N GLY A 153 -17.09 -4.06 6.68
CA GLY A 153 -16.42 -2.83 7.10
C GLY A 153 -14.98 -3.05 7.58
N SER A 154 -14.40 -4.20 7.26
CA SER A 154 -13.00 -4.46 7.53
C SER A 154 -12.12 -3.67 6.55
N SER A 155 -10.96 -3.23 7.00
CA SER A 155 -9.97 -2.56 6.15
C SER A 155 -8.69 -3.38 6.05
N VAL A 156 -7.93 -3.13 4.99
CA VAL A 156 -6.59 -3.67 4.81
C VAL A 156 -5.67 -2.57 4.29
N GLN A 157 -4.48 -2.51 4.82
CA GLN A 157 -3.40 -1.69 4.30
C GLN A 157 -2.15 -2.55 4.23
N GLY A 158 -1.33 -2.31 3.24
CA GLY A 158 -0.05 -2.99 3.13
C GLY A 158 0.89 -2.33 2.16
N TYR A 159 2.07 -2.90 2.08
CA TYR A 159 3.17 -2.46 1.23
C TYR A 159 3.71 -3.65 0.48
N TYR A 160 4.01 -3.46 -0.78
CA TYR A 160 4.61 -4.47 -1.63
C TYR A 160 5.81 -3.90 -2.35
N ASN A 161 6.92 -4.63 -2.34
CA ASN A 161 8.09 -4.28 -3.12
C ASN A 161 8.13 -5.13 -4.40
N ALA A 162 7.91 -4.48 -5.54
CA ALA A 162 7.87 -5.12 -6.85
C ALA A 162 9.23 -5.70 -7.28
N LYS A 163 10.35 -5.26 -6.67
CA LYS A 163 11.70 -5.75 -6.99
C LYS A 163 12.13 -6.94 -6.14
N THR A 164 11.79 -6.92 -4.84
CA THR A 164 12.16 -7.98 -3.89
C THR A 164 11.06 -8.99 -3.63
N HIS A 165 9.82 -8.68 -4.07
CA HIS A 165 8.59 -9.46 -3.85
C HIS A 165 8.21 -9.61 -2.39
N GLU A 166 8.71 -8.72 -1.54
CA GLU A 166 8.30 -8.64 -0.14
C GLU A 166 6.93 -7.99 -0.04
N ILE A 167 6.05 -8.55 0.78
CA ILE A 167 4.73 -7.99 1.09
C ILE A 167 4.55 -7.88 2.59
N GLN A 168 4.01 -6.76 3.04
CA GLN A 168 3.68 -6.51 4.44
C GLN A 168 2.23 -6.04 4.54
N PHE A 169 1.49 -6.60 5.48
CA PHE A 169 0.13 -6.19 5.84
C PHE A 169 0.15 -5.53 7.22
N ILE A 170 -0.67 -4.49 7.38
CA ILE A 170 -0.82 -3.74 8.63
C ILE A 170 -2.28 -3.76 9.06
#